data_64833913aeb55b3cdb87c06d31c93cb3
#
_entry.id   64833913aeb55b3cdb87c06d31c93cb3
#
_cell.length_a   1.000
_cell.length_b   1.000
_cell.length_c   1.000
_cell.angle_alpha   90.00
_cell.angle_beta   90.00
_cell.angle_gamma   90.00
#
_symmetry.space_group_name_H-M   'P 1'
#
loop_
_entity.id
_entity.type
_entity.pdbx_description
1 polymer ?
#
loop_
_entity_poly.entity_id
_entity_poly.type
_entity_poly.pdbx_seq_one_letter_code
_entity_poly.pdbx_strand_id
1 'polypeptide(L)'
;MSNVILSLTFFCSQRKKVYFCTERKLLINSNYKKMIWNPNKECMSRDEMSALQGKRLHKIVKYVYHNVPFYRHKLQEMDITPDDIQTIEDIQKLPFTTKKDLRDNYPFGLQAAPPSEIIRIHASSGTTGNPTIVGYTRKDIGVWSECMARCLTAYGVTRDDIFSVAYGYGLFTGGLGAHNGVEMVGASVVPASTGNTEKHARLIRDLGITGIACTPSYALYLAETMDRMGIKKDDIKLRVGAFGAEPWTEKMREEIEERLG
;
A
#
# COMPACT_ATOMS: atom_id res chain seq x y z
N MET A 1 2.11 -10.52 -11.60
CA MET A 1 2.56 -9.85 -10.36
C MET A 1 3.59 -8.83 -10.78
N SER A 2 3.16 -7.61 -11.01
CA SER A 2 4.07 -6.51 -11.26
C SER A 2 4.83 -6.21 -9.98
N ASN A 3 6.13 -5.94 -10.11
CA ASN A 3 7.01 -5.55 -9.02
C ASN A 3 6.60 -4.18 -8.46
N VAL A 4 5.58 -4.14 -7.63
CA VAL A 4 5.32 -3.01 -6.74
C VAL A 4 5.80 -3.43 -5.35
N ILE A 5 7.13 -3.47 -5.18
CA ILE A 5 7.69 -3.27 -3.85
C ILE A 5 7.61 -1.76 -3.63
N LEU A 6 6.42 -1.29 -3.30
CA LEU A 6 6.27 -0.01 -2.63
C LEU A 6 6.87 -0.21 -1.24
N SER A 7 8.06 0.37 -1.04
CA SER A 7 8.58 0.64 0.29
C SER A 7 7.63 1.66 0.95
N LEU A 8 6.52 1.17 1.43
CA LEU A 8 5.63 1.89 2.31
C LEU A 8 6.21 1.76 3.71
N THR A 9 7.15 2.64 4.06
CA THR A 9 7.51 2.86 5.46
C THR A 9 6.35 3.59 6.12
N PHE A 10 5.33 2.85 6.54
CA PHE A 10 4.26 3.37 7.37
C PHE A 10 4.70 3.28 8.83
N PHE A 11 4.84 4.40 9.48
CA PHE A 11 4.99 4.47 10.94
C PHE A 11 3.59 4.54 11.58
N CYS A 12 3.28 3.59 12.44
CA CYS A 12 2.08 3.60 13.26
C CYS A 12 2.30 4.52 14.48
N SER A 13 1.46 5.53 14.68
CA SER A 13 1.59 6.53 15.74
C SER A 13 1.12 6.09 17.12
N GLN A 14 0.72 4.84 17.30
CA GLN A 14 0.39 4.34 18.64
C GLN A 14 1.63 3.76 19.35
N ARG A 15 1.97 4.28 20.55
CA ARG A 15 3.05 3.83 21.45
C ARG A 15 2.90 2.37 21.94
N LYS A 16 2.59 1.41 21.07
CA LYS A 16 2.61 -0.01 21.40
C LYS A 16 3.53 -0.70 20.42
N LYS A 17 4.68 -1.15 20.93
CA LYS A 17 5.67 -1.94 20.19
C LYS A 17 4.95 -3.04 19.42
N VAL A 18 5.05 -3.02 18.08
CA VAL A 18 4.61 -4.12 17.24
C VAL A 18 5.63 -5.24 17.44
N TYR A 19 5.28 -6.25 18.21
CA TYR A 19 6.08 -7.47 18.32
C TYR A 19 5.64 -8.42 17.22
N PHE A 20 6.56 -8.80 16.34
CA PHE A 20 6.37 -9.92 15.45
C PHE A 20 6.17 -11.19 16.30
N CYS A 21 5.07 -11.89 16.07
CA CYS A 21 4.72 -13.11 16.80
C CYS A 21 5.70 -14.23 16.43
N THR A 22 6.62 -14.57 17.31
CA THR A 22 7.56 -15.69 17.16
C THR A 22 7.12 -16.97 17.88
N GLU A 23 6.04 -16.94 18.66
CA GLU A 23 5.53 -18.14 19.32
C GLU A 23 4.00 -18.24 19.31
N ARG A 24 3.51 -19.40 18.87
CA ARG A 24 2.08 -19.76 18.73
C ARG A 24 1.26 -19.79 20.04
N LYS A 25 1.82 -19.42 21.19
CA LYS A 25 1.19 -19.53 22.52
C LYS A 25 1.03 -18.24 23.30
N LEU A 26 1.35 -17.10 22.75
CA LEU A 26 1.07 -15.84 23.44
C LEU A 26 -0.41 -15.49 23.30
N LEU A 27 -1.10 -15.50 24.42
CA LEU A 27 -2.42 -14.95 24.68
C LEU A 27 -2.69 -13.77 23.72
N ILE A 28 -3.41 -14.04 22.63
CA ILE A 28 -3.92 -12.99 21.75
C ILE A 28 -4.97 -12.26 22.59
N ASN A 29 -4.53 -11.20 23.26
CA ASN A 29 -5.40 -10.26 23.93
C ASN A 29 -6.49 -9.88 22.91
N SER A 30 -7.75 -9.81 23.30
CA SER A 30 -8.88 -9.57 22.41
C SER A 30 -8.69 -8.37 21.48
N ASN A 31 -7.87 -7.40 21.89
CA ASN A 31 -7.51 -6.21 21.11
C ASN A 31 -6.58 -6.52 19.93
N TYR A 32 -5.68 -7.51 20.00
CA TYR A 32 -4.81 -7.87 18.87
C TYR A 32 -5.58 -8.60 17.75
N LYS A 33 -6.59 -9.39 18.07
CA LYS A 33 -7.46 -10.02 17.06
C LYS A 33 -8.14 -8.99 16.16
N LYS A 34 -8.43 -7.81 16.68
CA LYS A 34 -9.05 -6.70 15.93
C LYS A 34 -8.10 -5.99 14.98
N MET A 35 -6.78 -6.20 15.12
CA MET A 35 -5.73 -5.56 14.28
C MET A 35 -5.19 -6.47 13.18
N ILE A 36 -5.76 -7.65 12.99
CA ILE A 36 -5.37 -8.63 11.99
C ILE A 36 -6.53 -8.83 11.02
N TRP A 37 -6.29 -8.51 9.75
CA TRP A 37 -7.29 -8.65 8.69
C TRP A 37 -7.47 -10.10 8.24
N ASN A 38 -6.37 -10.78 7.96
CA ASN A 38 -6.36 -12.16 7.46
C ASN A 38 -5.50 -13.08 8.33
N PRO A 39 -6.04 -13.62 9.44
CA PRO A 39 -5.28 -14.46 10.37
C PRO A 39 -4.60 -15.64 9.71
N ASN A 40 -5.24 -16.25 8.70
CA ASN A 40 -4.69 -17.42 8.01
C ASN A 40 -3.40 -17.11 7.25
N LYS A 41 -3.21 -15.87 6.81
CA LYS A 41 -2.01 -15.44 6.09
C LYS A 41 -1.04 -14.65 6.97
N GLU A 42 -1.56 -13.87 7.90
CA GLU A 42 -0.74 -12.98 8.74
C GLU A 42 -0.16 -13.69 9.97
N CYS A 43 -0.78 -14.79 10.39
CA CYS A 43 -0.34 -15.60 11.53
C CYS A 43 0.24 -16.96 11.13
N MET A 44 0.67 -17.13 9.87
CA MET A 44 1.37 -18.32 9.42
C MET A 44 2.67 -18.55 10.22
N SER A 45 3.02 -19.81 10.45
CA SER A 45 4.37 -20.15 10.89
C SER A 45 5.41 -19.78 9.83
N ARG A 46 6.67 -19.66 10.24
CA ARG A 46 7.75 -19.33 9.32
C ARG A 46 7.88 -20.36 8.20
N ASP A 47 7.73 -21.63 8.52
CA ASP A 47 7.84 -22.74 7.56
C ASP A 47 6.69 -22.70 6.53
N GLU A 48 5.44 -22.50 7.00
CA GLU A 48 4.28 -22.34 6.13
C GLU A 48 4.44 -21.13 5.19
N MET A 49 4.97 -20.01 5.71
CA MET A 49 5.22 -18.81 4.93
C MET A 49 6.31 -19.06 3.89
N SER A 50 7.43 -19.68 4.26
CA SER A 50 8.53 -19.99 3.34
C SER A 50 8.07 -20.92 2.23
N ALA A 51 7.32 -21.97 2.56
CA ALA A 51 6.74 -22.87 1.57
C ALA A 51 5.78 -22.15 0.60
N LEU A 52 4.93 -21.26 1.12
CA LEU A 52 4.03 -20.45 0.30
C LEU A 52 4.79 -19.48 -0.62
N GLN A 53 5.84 -18.84 -0.09
CA GLN A 53 6.69 -17.91 -0.85
C GLN A 53 7.44 -18.64 -1.96
N GLY A 54 8.04 -19.80 -1.71
CA GLY A 54 8.71 -20.62 -2.73
C GLY A 54 7.75 -21.02 -3.85
N LYS A 55 6.56 -21.54 -3.51
CA LYS A 55 5.54 -21.88 -4.50
C LYS A 55 5.12 -20.68 -5.36
N ARG A 56 5.00 -19.50 -4.77
CA ARG A 56 4.65 -18.27 -5.49
C ARG A 56 5.80 -17.78 -6.35
N LEU A 57 7.04 -17.86 -5.87
CA LEU A 57 8.24 -17.49 -6.60
C LEU A 57 8.38 -18.35 -7.86
N HIS A 58 8.33 -19.67 -7.73
CA HIS A 58 8.34 -20.58 -8.88
C HIS A 58 7.25 -20.21 -9.90
N LYS A 59 6.03 -20.02 -9.44
CA LYS A 59 4.91 -19.67 -10.31
C LYS A 59 5.12 -18.37 -11.07
N ILE A 60 5.62 -17.31 -10.41
CA ILE A 60 5.83 -16.02 -11.07
C ILE A 60 6.98 -16.06 -12.05
N VAL A 61 8.08 -16.73 -11.70
CA VAL A 61 9.23 -16.91 -12.60
C VAL A 61 8.81 -17.67 -13.86
N LYS A 62 8.09 -18.78 -13.71
CA LYS A 62 7.52 -19.52 -14.85
C LYS A 62 6.60 -18.64 -15.70
N TYR A 63 5.75 -17.85 -15.07
CA TYR A 63 4.81 -16.97 -15.76
C TYR A 63 5.51 -15.88 -16.58
N VAL A 64 6.49 -15.17 -16.00
CA VAL A 64 7.22 -14.13 -16.72
C VAL A 64 8.18 -14.69 -17.76
N TYR A 65 8.77 -15.87 -17.54
CA TYR A 65 9.61 -16.56 -18.51
C TYR A 65 8.85 -16.86 -19.80
N HIS A 66 7.61 -17.31 -19.70
CA HIS A 66 6.80 -17.66 -20.87
C HIS A 66 6.18 -16.43 -21.56
N ASN A 67 5.82 -15.39 -20.81
CA ASN A 67 5.01 -14.29 -21.32
C ASN A 67 5.77 -12.97 -21.53
N VAL A 68 6.99 -12.83 -21.01
CA VAL A 68 7.78 -11.61 -21.11
C VAL A 68 9.14 -11.90 -21.73
N PRO A 69 9.37 -11.55 -23.03
CA PRO A 69 10.64 -11.83 -23.71
C PRO A 69 11.86 -11.29 -22.95
N PHE A 70 11.77 -10.10 -22.39
CA PHE A 70 12.84 -9.48 -21.60
C PHE A 70 13.32 -10.39 -20.44
N TYR A 71 12.41 -10.92 -19.63
CA TYR A 71 12.79 -11.80 -18.52
C TYR A 71 13.29 -13.15 -19.00
N ARG A 72 12.72 -13.66 -20.09
CA ARG A 72 13.21 -14.91 -20.71
C ARG A 72 14.66 -14.76 -21.12
N HIS A 73 15.02 -13.70 -21.85
CA HIS A 73 16.40 -13.45 -22.27
C HIS A 73 17.35 -13.31 -21.09
N LYS A 74 16.99 -12.50 -20.11
CA LYS A 74 17.81 -12.32 -18.90
C LYS A 74 18.09 -13.63 -18.16
N LEU A 75 17.12 -14.50 -18.06
CA LEU A 75 17.29 -15.81 -17.40
C LEU A 75 18.12 -16.76 -18.25
N GLN A 76 17.92 -16.78 -19.58
CA GLN A 76 18.71 -17.58 -20.51
C GLN A 76 20.17 -17.17 -20.53
N GLU A 77 20.50 -15.87 -20.47
CA GLU A 77 21.88 -15.35 -20.38
C GLU A 77 22.61 -15.84 -19.11
N MET A 78 21.88 -16.26 -18.09
CA MET A 78 22.40 -16.78 -16.83
C MET A 78 22.28 -18.32 -16.73
N ASP A 79 21.87 -19.00 -17.81
CA ASP A 79 21.57 -20.43 -17.83
C ASP A 79 20.54 -20.86 -16.77
N ILE A 80 19.58 -19.97 -16.45
CA ILE A 80 18.51 -20.21 -15.47
C ILE A 80 17.20 -20.54 -16.19
N THR A 81 16.58 -21.62 -15.80
CA THR A 81 15.22 -22.02 -16.19
C THR A 81 14.24 -21.85 -15.02
N PRO A 82 12.92 -21.82 -15.27
CA PRO A 82 11.96 -21.81 -14.18
C PRO A 82 12.08 -22.96 -13.18
N ASP A 83 12.58 -24.12 -13.63
CA ASP A 83 12.73 -25.32 -12.80
C ASP A 83 13.89 -25.24 -11.81
N ASP A 84 14.82 -24.30 -12.00
CA ASP A 84 15.91 -23.99 -11.06
C ASP A 84 15.46 -23.17 -9.86
N ILE A 85 14.20 -22.70 -9.86
CA ILE A 85 13.63 -21.84 -8.84
C ILE A 85 12.49 -22.58 -8.14
N GLN A 86 12.79 -23.27 -7.04
CA GLN A 86 11.85 -24.12 -6.33
C GLN A 86 11.52 -23.61 -4.92
N THR A 87 12.48 -22.96 -4.26
CA THR A 87 12.34 -22.46 -2.90
C THR A 87 12.46 -20.93 -2.85
N ILE A 88 12.14 -20.34 -1.71
CA ILE A 88 12.29 -18.87 -1.56
C ILE A 88 13.75 -18.42 -1.58
N GLU A 89 14.66 -19.28 -1.16
CA GLU A 89 16.12 -19.03 -1.15
C GLU A 89 16.66 -18.85 -2.56
N ASP A 90 16.04 -19.52 -3.56
CA ASP A 90 16.44 -19.42 -4.96
C ASP A 90 16.22 -18.01 -5.57
N ILE A 91 15.55 -17.09 -4.85
CA ILE A 91 15.41 -15.69 -5.26
C ILE A 91 16.79 -15.03 -5.51
N GLN A 92 17.84 -15.51 -4.84
CA GLN A 92 19.20 -15.01 -5.00
C GLN A 92 19.81 -15.32 -6.37
N LYS A 93 19.26 -16.31 -7.09
CA LYS A 93 19.68 -16.66 -8.45
C LYS A 93 19.12 -15.72 -9.51
N LEU A 94 18.07 -14.96 -9.18
CA LEU A 94 17.37 -14.13 -10.15
C LEU A 94 18.08 -12.81 -10.42
N PRO A 95 18.13 -12.35 -11.69
CA PRO A 95 18.70 -11.07 -12.04
C PRO A 95 17.85 -9.91 -11.49
N PHE A 96 18.52 -8.80 -11.14
CA PHE A 96 17.83 -7.58 -10.78
C PHE A 96 17.14 -6.93 -11.99
N THR A 97 16.00 -6.30 -11.74
CA THR A 97 15.35 -5.38 -12.67
C THR A 97 15.64 -3.94 -12.22
N THR A 98 16.18 -3.13 -13.11
CA THR A 98 16.56 -1.75 -12.85
C THR A 98 15.52 -0.77 -13.40
N LYS A 99 15.61 0.51 -12.97
CA LYS A 99 14.76 1.57 -13.54
C LYS A 99 15.02 1.77 -15.04
N LYS A 100 16.23 1.48 -15.52
CA LYS A 100 16.56 1.51 -16.95
C LYS A 100 15.77 0.44 -17.70
N ASP A 101 15.72 -0.78 -17.20
CA ASP A 101 14.95 -1.87 -17.80
C ASP A 101 13.46 -1.52 -17.96
N LEU A 102 12.89 -0.84 -16.95
CA LEU A 102 11.49 -0.38 -17.01
C LEU A 102 11.25 0.65 -18.12
N ARG A 103 12.21 1.55 -18.34
CA ARG A 103 12.14 2.58 -19.39
C ARG A 103 12.35 2.01 -20.78
N ASP A 104 13.33 1.15 -20.95
CA ASP A 104 13.69 0.55 -22.24
C ASP A 104 12.55 -0.35 -22.77
N ASN A 105 11.72 -0.87 -21.88
CA ASN A 105 10.55 -1.69 -22.22
C ASN A 105 9.22 -0.90 -22.20
N TYR A 106 9.26 0.43 -22.25
CA TYR A 106 8.07 1.28 -22.35
C TYR A 106 7.29 1.01 -23.65
N PRO A 107 5.95 1.02 -23.67
CA PRO A 107 5.09 1.13 -22.48
C PRO A 107 4.73 -0.23 -21.83
N PHE A 108 4.68 -1.33 -22.59
CA PHE A 108 4.12 -2.62 -22.15
C PHE A 108 5.07 -3.81 -22.29
N GLY A 109 6.35 -3.58 -22.60
CA GLY A 109 7.32 -4.67 -22.84
C GLY A 109 7.55 -5.61 -21.65
N LEU A 110 7.20 -5.18 -20.42
CA LEU A 110 7.26 -6.02 -19.22
C LEU A 110 5.89 -6.53 -18.76
N GLN A 111 4.81 -6.30 -19.54
CA GLN A 111 3.48 -6.78 -19.21
C GLN A 111 3.34 -8.26 -19.58
N ALA A 112 3.06 -9.09 -18.59
CA ALA A 112 2.89 -10.53 -18.78
C ALA A 112 1.43 -10.93 -19.08
N ALA A 113 0.46 -10.16 -18.61
CA ALA A 113 -0.96 -10.42 -18.86
C ALA A 113 -1.39 -9.82 -20.21
N PRO A 114 -2.30 -10.48 -20.93
CA PRO A 114 -2.83 -9.92 -22.18
C PRO A 114 -3.61 -8.62 -21.93
N PRO A 115 -3.65 -7.69 -22.88
CA PRO A 115 -4.35 -6.41 -22.72
C PRO A 115 -5.83 -6.54 -22.31
N SER A 116 -6.50 -7.60 -22.74
CA SER A 116 -7.90 -7.89 -22.40
C SER A 116 -8.15 -8.19 -20.93
N GLU A 117 -7.11 -8.55 -20.16
CA GLU A 117 -7.19 -8.78 -18.72
C GLU A 117 -6.82 -7.54 -17.88
N ILE A 118 -6.26 -6.51 -18.51
CA ILE A 118 -5.87 -5.27 -17.84
C ILE A 118 -7.11 -4.40 -17.62
N ILE A 119 -7.45 -4.16 -16.37
CA ILE A 119 -8.62 -3.35 -15.98
C ILE A 119 -8.25 -1.96 -15.47
N ARG A 120 -6.94 -1.73 -15.18
CA ARG A 120 -6.45 -0.44 -14.69
C ARG A 120 -5.00 -0.25 -15.10
N ILE A 121 -4.66 0.99 -15.45
CA ILE A 121 -3.29 1.39 -15.78
C ILE A 121 -2.90 2.53 -14.86
N HIS A 122 -1.72 2.41 -14.26
CA HIS A 122 -1.07 3.47 -13.50
C HIS A 122 0.27 3.84 -14.14
N ALA A 123 0.74 5.04 -13.80
CA ALA A 123 2.04 5.52 -14.26
C ALA A 123 2.78 6.28 -13.16
N SER A 124 4.10 6.23 -13.20
CA SER A 124 4.95 7.13 -12.41
C SER A 124 4.90 8.55 -12.98
N SER A 125 5.37 9.55 -12.20
CA SER A 125 5.38 10.96 -12.63
C SER A 125 6.21 11.26 -13.88
N GLY A 126 7.15 10.38 -14.25
CA GLY A 126 7.96 10.54 -15.46
C GLY A 126 8.92 11.73 -15.47
N THR A 127 9.26 12.32 -14.32
CA THR A 127 10.12 13.52 -14.19
C THR A 127 11.50 13.40 -14.86
N THR A 128 11.95 12.18 -15.13
CA THR A 128 13.27 11.88 -15.72
C THR A 128 13.19 11.17 -17.07
N GLY A 129 12.12 11.36 -17.83
CA GLY A 129 11.88 10.72 -19.13
C GLY A 129 10.50 10.04 -19.20
N ASN A 130 10.37 8.98 -20.02
CA ASN A 130 9.12 8.25 -20.11
C ASN A 130 8.65 7.73 -18.74
N PRO A 131 7.36 7.85 -18.42
CA PRO A 131 6.81 7.29 -17.18
C PRO A 131 6.93 5.76 -17.19
N THR A 132 7.04 5.16 -16.02
CA THR A 132 6.87 3.72 -15.89
C THR A 132 5.38 3.40 -15.91
N ILE A 133 4.94 2.59 -16.87
CA ILE A 133 3.55 2.15 -17.00
C ILE A 133 3.37 0.81 -16.32
N VAL A 134 2.29 0.66 -15.58
CA VAL A 134 1.93 -0.60 -14.90
C VAL A 134 0.47 -0.92 -15.15
N GLY A 135 0.23 -2.05 -15.83
CA GLY A 135 -1.11 -2.61 -16.01
C GLY A 135 -1.47 -3.56 -14.87
N TYR A 136 -2.68 -3.43 -14.36
CA TYR A 136 -3.23 -4.27 -13.30
C TYR A 136 -4.41 -5.10 -13.80
N THR A 137 -4.35 -6.41 -13.54
CA THR A 137 -5.52 -7.28 -13.70
C THR A 137 -6.47 -7.12 -12.51
N ARG A 138 -7.69 -7.66 -12.63
CA ARG A 138 -8.64 -7.72 -11.51
C ARG A 138 -8.06 -8.42 -10.28
N LYS A 139 -7.25 -9.44 -10.51
CA LYS A 139 -6.57 -10.17 -9.44
C LYS A 139 -5.50 -9.32 -8.75
N ASP A 140 -4.73 -8.54 -9.51
CA ASP A 140 -3.71 -7.65 -8.93
C ASP A 140 -4.36 -6.56 -8.06
N ILE A 141 -5.48 -5.99 -8.53
CA ILE A 141 -6.26 -5.04 -7.72
C ILE A 141 -6.76 -5.69 -6.43
N GLY A 142 -7.26 -6.93 -6.49
CA GLY A 142 -7.68 -7.66 -5.29
C GLY A 142 -6.54 -7.89 -4.29
N VAL A 143 -5.36 -8.28 -4.76
CA VAL A 143 -4.16 -8.45 -3.92
C VAL A 143 -3.74 -7.12 -3.29
N TRP A 144 -3.72 -6.05 -4.08
CA TRP A 144 -3.38 -4.71 -3.60
C TRP A 144 -4.37 -4.23 -2.53
N SER A 145 -5.67 -4.36 -2.81
CA SER A 145 -6.72 -3.99 -1.84
C SER A 145 -6.56 -4.77 -0.52
N GLU A 146 -6.25 -6.09 -0.60
CA GLU A 146 -5.99 -6.90 0.61
C GLU A 146 -4.76 -6.39 1.38
N CYS A 147 -3.67 -6.04 0.70
CA CYS A 147 -2.49 -5.48 1.37
C CYS A 147 -2.82 -4.18 2.10
N MET A 148 -3.59 -3.29 1.45
CA MET A 148 -4.02 -2.04 2.07
C MET A 148 -4.99 -2.27 3.24
N ALA A 149 -5.93 -3.21 3.11
CA ALA A 149 -6.84 -3.57 4.20
C ALA A 149 -6.08 -4.08 5.43
N ARG A 150 -5.02 -4.89 5.23
CA ARG A 150 -4.15 -5.33 6.33
C ARG A 150 -3.46 -4.16 7.02
N CYS A 151 -2.88 -3.22 6.25
CA CYS A 151 -2.25 -2.03 6.80
C CYS A 151 -3.25 -1.20 7.61
N LEU A 152 -4.41 -0.90 7.05
CA LEU A 152 -5.43 -0.08 7.70
C LEU A 152 -5.98 -0.76 8.96
N THR A 153 -6.22 -2.08 8.91
CA THR A 153 -6.65 -2.85 10.09
C THR A 153 -5.57 -2.86 11.17
N ALA A 154 -4.28 -2.95 10.81
CA ALA A 154 -3.18 -2.86 11.76
C ALA A 154 -3.10 -1.48 12.42
N TYR A 155 -3.54 -0.41 11.77
CA TYR A 155 -3.71 0.93 12.35
C TYR A 155 -4.97 1.06 13.21
N GLY A 156 -5.81 0.04 13.26
CA GLY A 156 -7.04 0.04 14.05
C GLY A 156 -8.25 0.59 13.29
N VAL A 157 -8.19 0.68 11.96
CA VAL A 157 -9.37 1.00 11.15
C VAL A 157 -10.31 -0.20 11.14
N THR A 158 -11.60 0.07 11.33
CA THR A 158 -12.68 -0.91 11.39
C THR A 158 -13.78 -0.54 10.41
N ARG A 159 -14.78 -1.40 10.26
CA ARG A 159 -15.97 -1.15 9.46
C ARG A 159 -16.84 0.03 9.94
N ASP A 160 -16.65 0.45 11.18
CA ASP A 160 -17.42 1.54 11.79
C ASP A 160 -16.80 2.92 11.51
N ASP A 161 -15.69 2.97 10.80
CA ASP A 161 -14.96 4.19 10.50
C ASP A 161 -15.47 4.88 9.23
N ILE A 162 -15.37 6.20 9.23
CA ILE A 162 -15.45 7.05 8.04
C ILE A 162 -14.04 7.54 7.76
N PHE A 163 -13.48 7.15 6.62
CA PHE A 163 -12.08 7.36 6.31
C PHE A 163 -11.90 8.25 5.08
N SER A 164 -11.20 9.37 5.24
CA SER A 164 -10.93 10.29 4.14
C SER A 164 -9.62 9.96 3.44
N VAL A 165 -9.66 9.90 2.11
CA VAL A 165 -8.48 9.73 1.26
C VAL A 165 -8.20 11.05 0.56
N ALA A 166 -7.14 11.74 0.98
CA ALA A 166 -6.69 13.04 0.48
C ALA A 166 -5.43 12.95 -0.38
N TYR A 167 -5.17 11.79 -0.99
CA TYR A 167 -4.23 11.65 -2.09
C TYR A 167 -4.92 11.91 -3.43
N GLY A 168 -4.18 12.39 -4.43
CA GLY A 168 -4.71 12.58 -5.77
C GLY A 168 -5.19 11.28 -6.42
N TYR A 169 -6.35 11.31 -7.06
CA TYR A 169 -6.95 10.22 -7.81
C TYR A 169 -6.55 10.28 -9.29
N GLY A 170 -5.25 10.30 -9.56
CA GLY A 170 -4.71 10.34 -10.91
C GLY A 170 -4.01 9.04 -11.31
N LEU A 171 -3.05 9.17 -12.23
CA LEU A 171 -2.26 8.02 -12.70
C LEU A 171 -1.39 7.39 -11.60
N PHE A 172 -1.08 8.14 -10.54
CA PHE A 172 -0.31 7.64 -9.41
C PHE A 172 -1.15 6.72 -8.50
N THR A 173 -0.50 5.82 -7.78
CA THR A 173 -1.16 4.69 -7.13
C THR A 173 -1.83 5.01 -5.78
N GLY A 174 -1.40 6.08 -5.08
CA GLY A 174 -1.71 6.30 -3.66
C GLY A 174 -3.22 6.43 -3.36
N GLY A 175 -3.93 7.29 -4.09
CA GLY A 175 -5.35 7.55 -3.84
C GLY A 175 -6.23 6.31 -3.99
N LEU A 176 -6.16 5.66 -5.16
CA LEU A 176 -6.97 4.48 -5.46
C LEU A 176 -6.59 3.25 -4.61
N GLY A 177 -5.30 3.13 -4.24
CA GLY A 177 -4.87 2.05 -3.36
C GLY A 177 -5.47 2.16 -1.97
N ALA A 178 -5.37 3.35 -1.35
CA ALA A 178 -5.98 3.62 -0.06
C ALA A 178 -7.51 3.45 -0.10
N HIS A 179 -8.16 4.02 -1.13
CA HIS A 179 -9.60 3.90 -1.36
C HIS A 179 -10.07 2.44 -1.34
N ASN A 180 -9.50 1.61 -2.22
CA ASN A 180 -9.87 0.19 -2.31
C ASN A 180 -9.60 -0.56 -1.00
N GLY A 181 -8.56 -0.17 -0.26
CA GLY A 181 -8.25 -0.76 1.05
C GLY A 181 -9.30 -0.43 2.10
N VAL A 182 -9.76 0.81 2.15
CA VAL A 182 -10.83 1.27 3.07
C VAL A 182 -12.14 0.52 2.79
N GLU A 183 -12.53 0.45 1.51
CA GLU A 183 -13.72 -0.32 1.11
C GLU A 183 -13.60 -1.79 1.47
N MET A 184 -12.41 -2.39 1.30
CA MET A 184 -12.18 -3.80 1.65
C MET A 184 -12.24 -4.05 3.16
N VAL A 185 -11.85 -3.11 4.00
CA VAL A 185 -12.06 -3.17 5.46
C VAL A 185 -13.56 -3.15 5.78
N GLY A 186 -14.38 -2.58 4.91
CA GLY A 186 -15.81 -2.36 5.11
C GLY A 186 -16.12 -1.01 5.75
N ALA A 187 -15.15 -0.11 5.83
CA ALA A 187 -15.31 1.27 6.28
C ALA A 187 -15.88 2.16 5.16
N SER A 188 -16.50 3.27 5.53
CA SER A 188 -16.95 4.27 4.57
C SER A 188 -15.77 5.11 4.08
N VAL A 189 -15.57 5.21 2.76
CA VAL A 189 -14.51 6.03 2.20
C VAL A 189 -15.04 7.38 1.70
N VAL A 190 -14.34 8.45 2.06
CA VAL A 190 -14.57 9.79 1.52
C VAL A 190 -13.41 10.11 0.55
N PRO A 191 -13.65 10.13 -0.77
CA PRO A 191 -12.62 10.40 -1.78
C PRO A 191 -12.38 11.91 -1.91
N ALA A 192 -11.78 12.50 -0.87
CA ALA A 192 -11.54 13.94 -0.79
C ALA A 192 -10.60 14.44 -1.88
N SER A 193 -9.64 13.59 -2.31
CA SER A 193 -8.61 13.97 -3.29
C SER A 193 -7.76 15.15 -2.81
N THR A 194 -7.08 15.81 -3.73
CA THR A 194 -6.31 17.05 -3.49
C THR A 194 -7.16 18.27 -3.86
N GLY A 195 -6.82 19.44 -3.34
CA GLY A 195 -7.46 20.71 -3.71
C GLY A 195 -8.09 21.42 -2.52
N ASN A 196 -9.35 21.76 -2.55
CA ASN A 196 -10.02 22.64 -1.61
C ASN A 196 -9.93 22.18 -0.13
N THR A 197 -8.90 22.62 0.59
CA THR A 197 -8.61 22.22 1.97
C THR A 197 -9.68 22.70 2.96
N GLU A 198 -10.27 23.88 2.73
CA GLU A 198 -11.36 24.36 3.59
C GLU A 198 -12.61 23.49 3.48
N LYS A 199 -12.94 23.05 2.26
CA LYS A 199 -14.04 22.07 2.05
C LYS A 199 -13.72 20.77 2.77
N HIS A 200 -12.48 20.31 2.69
CA HIS A 200 -12.07 19.06 3.35
C HIS A 200 -12.15 19.18 4.88
N ALA A 201 -11.70 20.30 5.46
CA ALA A 201 -11.83 20.60 6.89
C ALA A 201 -13.30 20.56 7.34
N ARG A 202 -14.20 21.19 6.58
CA ARG A 202 -15.66 21.12 6.85
C ARG A 202 -16.19 19.69 6.80
N LEU A 203 -15.81 18.90 5.78
CA LEU A 203 -16.24 17.51 5.66
C LEU A 203 -15.76 16.63 6.83
N ILE A 204 -14.53 16.85 7.31
CA ILE A 204 -14.00 16.12 8.47
C ILE A 204 -14.88 16.35 9.70
N ARG A 205 -15.25 17.60 9.97
CA ARG A 205 -16.15 17.94 11.08
C ARG A 205 -17.58 17.41 10.86
N ASP A 206 -18.17 17.77 9.73
CA ASP A 206 -19.60 17.58 9.46
C ASP A 206 -19.99 16.09 9.29
N LEU A 207 -19.10 15.28 8.69
CA LEU A 207 -19.30 13.84 8.53
C LEU A 207 -18.76 13.03 9.72
N GLY A 208 -18.07 13.66 10.67
CA GLY A 208 -17.43 12.96 11.77
C GLY A 208 -16.37 11.96 11.30
N ILE A 209 -15.54 12.36 10.33
CA ILE A 209 -14.47 11.51 9.78
C ILE A 209 -13.53 11.10 10.89
N THR A 210 -13.24 9.79 10.97
CA THR A 210 -12.43 9.19 12.04
C THR A 210 -11.02 8.84 11.59
N GLY A 211 -10.78 8.77 10.29
CA GLY A 211 -9.46 8.46 9.74
C GLY A 211 -9.12 9.26 8.49
N ILE A 212 -7.83 9.46 8.26
CA ILE A 212 -7.33 10.20 7.09
C ILE A 212 -6.09 9.52 6.48
N ALA A 213 -6.00 9.51 5.15
CA ALA A 213 -4.78 9.18 4.41
C ALA A 213 -4.33 10.39 3.60
N CYS A 214 -3.14 10.90 3.87
CA CYS A 214 -2.54 12.04 3.17
C CYS A 214 -1.01 12.09 3.36
N THR A 215 -0.36 13.11 2.78
CA THR A 215 1.04 13.40 3.13
C THR A 215 1.13 14.08 4.49
N PRO A 216 2.22 13.89 5.25
CA PRO A 216 2.41 14.58 6.53
C PRO A 216 2.31 16.12 6.42
N SER A 217 2.92 16.70 5.38
CA SER A 217 2.84 18.15 5.14
C SER A 217 1.41 18.64 4.90
N TYR A 218 0.59 17.83 4.22
CA TYR A 218 -0.82 18.17 4.03
C TYR A 218 -1.61 18.08 5.34
N ALA A 219 -1.30 17.13 6.22
CA ALA A 219 -1.94 17.05 7.54
C ALA A 219 -1.69 18.33 8.37
N LEU A 220 -0.46 18.85 8.38
CA LEU A 220 -0.12 20.10 9.04
C LEU A 220 -0.86 21.29 8.40
N TYR A 221 -0.87 21.38 7.08
CA TYR A 221 -1.60 22.42 6.35
C TYR A 221 -3.12 22.36 6.61
N LEU A 222 -3.68 21.16 6.73
CA LEU A 222 -5.08 20.96 7.10
C LEU A 222 -5.35 21.45 8.52
N ALA A 223 -4.48 21.15 9.48
CA ALA A 223 -4.57 21.64 10.85
C ALA A 223 -4.54 23.18 10.90
N GLU A 224 -3.59 23.81 10.21
CA GLU A 224 -3.54 25.28 10.08
C GLU A 224 -4.81 25.88 9.47
N THR A 225 -5.37 25.18 8.48
CA THR A 225 -6.61 25.62 7.83
C THR A 225 -7.80 25.51 8.79
N MET A 226 -7.87 24.43 9.58
CA MET A 226 -8.89 24.26 10.62
C MET A 226 -8.81 25.38 11.67
N ASP A 227 -7.60 25.72 12.14
CA ASP A 227 -7.40 26.82 13.09
C ASP A 227 -7.92 28.15 12.53
N ARG A 228 -7.59 28.50 11.28
CA ARG A 228 -8.10 29.72 10.61
C ARG A 228 -9.62 29.73 10.46
N MET A 229 -10.24 28.56 10.36
CA MET A 229 -11.69 28.40 10.26
C MET A 229 -12.37 28.32 11.63
N GLY A 230 -11.62 28.35 12.73
CA GLY A 230 -12.14 28.20 14.09
C GLY A 230 -12.63 26.79 14.41
N ILE A 231 -12.23 25.78 13.62
CA ILE A 231 -12.52 24.36 13.89
C ILE A 231 -11.47 23.84 14.87
N LYS A 232 -11.92 23.47 16.07
CA LYS A 232 -11.04 22.97 17.13
C LYS A 232 -10.92 21.46 17.09
N LYS A 233 -9.89 20.92 17.74
CA LYS A 233 -9.70 19.46 17.92
C LYS A 233 -10.93 18.77 18.49
N ASP A 234 -11.61 19.39 19.43
CA ASP A 234 -12.82 18.82 20.04
C ASP A 234 -14.05 18.80 19.11
N ASP A 235 -13.99 19.54 17.99
CA ASP A 235 -15.05 19.54 16.97
C ASP A 235 -14.93 18.39 15.97
N ILE A 236 -13.82 17.64 15.99
CA ILE A 236 -13.52 16.56 15.05
C ILE A 236 -13.37 15.20 15.74
N LYS A 237 -13.47 14.13 14.96
CA LYS A 237 -13.39 12.75 15.47
C LYS A 237 -12.19 11.98 14.91
N LEU A 238 -11.19 12.69 14.36
CA LEU A 238 -9.99 12.04 13.85
C LEU A 238 -9.28 11.28 14.99
N ARG A 239 -8.87 10.05 14.71
CA ARG A 239 -8.15 9.16 15.64
C ARG A 239 -7.08 8.29 14.97
N VAL A 240 -7.10 8.23 13.62
CA VAL A 240 -6.17 7.42 12.82
C VAL A 240 -5.69 8.23 11.64
N GLY A 241 -4.37 8.32 11.48
CA GLY A 241 -3.72 8.88 10.30
C GLY A 241 -2.85 7.84 9.59
N ALA A 242 -2.99 7.72 8.28
CA ALA A 242 -2.11 6.94 7.41
C ALA A 242 -1.30 7.91 6.54
N PHE A 243 -0.07 8.21 6.95
CA PHE A 243 0.78 9.21 6.32
C PHE A 243 1.89 8.57 5.49
N GLY A 244 2.23 9.17 4.35
CA GLY A 244 3.29 8.67 3.48
C GLY A 244 3.56 9.57 2.29
N ALA A 245 4.28 9.02 1.31
CA ALA A 245 4.73 9.67 0.08
C ALA A 245 5.85 10.72 0.23
N GLU A 246 6.19 11.12 1.44
CA GLU A 246 7.32 12.01 1.75
C GLU A 246 7.95 11.63 3.10
N PRO A 247 9.24 11.94 3.31
CA PRO A 247 9.87 11.78 4.62
C PRO A 247 9.29 12.79 5.61
N TRP A 248 9.19 12.39 6.87
CA TRP A 248 8.75 13.24 7.95
C TRP A 248 9.48 12.93 9.26
N THR A 249 9.44 13.86 10.20
CA THR A 249 10.17 13.78 11.46
C THR A 249 9.24 13.42 12.62
N GLU A 250 9.85 12.96 13.72
CA GLU A 250 9.10 12.71 14.96
C GLU A 250 8.39 13.99 15.46
N LYS A 251 9.05 15.15 15.33
CA LYS A 251 8.45 16.44 15.67
C LYS A 251 7.18 16.73 14.87
N MET A 252 7.19 16.45 13.56
CA MET A 252 5.99 16.60 12.73
C MET A 252 4.88 15.65 13.18
N ARG A 253 5.22 14.42 13.58
CA ARG A 253 4.26 13.47 14.12
C ARG A 253 3.60 14.01 15.37
N GLU A 254 4.40 14.46 16.33
CA GLU A 254 3.91 15.04 17.59
C GLU A 254 2.97 16.23 17.33
N GLU A 255 3.34 17.13 16.43
CA GLU A 255 2.52 18.28 16.06
C GLU A 255 1.18 17.87 15.43
N ILE A 256 1.19 16.87 14.54
CA ILE A 256 -0.04 16.34 13.91
C ILE A 256 -0.97 15.75 15.00
N GLU A 257 -0.42 14.92 15.90
CA GLU A 257 -1.17 14.30 17.00
C GLU A 257 -1.73 15.35 17.99
N GLU A 258 -0.97 16.40 18.26
CA GLU A 258 -1.41 17.48 19.14
C GLU A 258 -2.59 18.24 18.55
N ARG A 259 -2.55 18.55 17.25
CA ARG A 259 -3.51 19.44 16.58
C ARG A 259 -4.73 18.70 16.02
N LEU A 260 -4.57 17.46 15.57
CA LEU A 260 -5.64 16.72 14.90
C LEU A 260 -6.22 15.55 15.73
N GLY A 261 -5.51 15.06 16.75
CA GLY A 261 -6.02 13.99 17.63
C GLY A 261 -5.22 12.70 17.66
#